data_479edc31f9b4897eb64d2ad9ebd48992
#
_entry.id   479edc31f9b4897eb64d2ad9ebd48992
#
_cell.length_a   1.000
_cell.length_b   1.000
_cell.length_c   1.000
_cell.angle_alpha   90.00
_cell.angle_beta   90.00
_cell.angle_gamma   90.00
#
_symmetry.space_group_name_H-M   'P 1'
#
loop_
_entity.id
_entity.type
_entity.pdbx_description
1 polymer ?
#
loop_
_entity_poly.entity_id
_entity_poly.type
_entity_poly.pdbx_seq_one_letter_code
_entity_poly.pdbx_strand_id
1 'polypeptide(L)'
;MKIRPFILVIAALAASVSCKSQYELLLNTNDADAKYKAAFEYFNNKRYNKAAALFESLSALTDGTERDDTVRYYWGLSNYNFKDYYTAETNFTQFIESYPRSPFTSEARFLRLDCLYRSTLRWELDQAPTYRT
;
A
#
# COMPACT_ATOMS: atom_id res chain seq x y z
N MET A 1 -45.11 -12.79 11.29
CA MET A 1 -44.73 -11.78 10.28
C MET A 1 -43.66 -10.79 10.75
N LYS A 2 -43.01 -10.99 11.89
CA LYS A 2 -41.94 -10.10 12.44
C LYS A 2 -40.50 -10.63 12.29
N ILE A 3 -40.28 -11.70 11.51
CA ILE A 3 -38.95 -12.37 11.38
C ILE A 3 -38.17 -11.86 10.16
N ARG A 4 -38.82 -11.20 9.20
CA ARG A 4 -38.19 -10.73 7.95
C ARG A 4 -37.05 -9.69 8.11
N PRO A 5 -37.14 -8.68 8.98
CA PRO A 5 -36.04 -7.72 9.12
C PRO A 5 -34.83 -8.30 9.85
N PHE A 6 -35.03 -9.30 10.71
CA PHE A 6 -33.92 -9.90 11.47
C PHE A 6 -33.02 -10.80 10.60
N ILE A 7 -33.59 -11.47 9.59
CA ILE A 7 -32.85 -12.30 8.64
C ILE A 7 -31.99 -11.45 7.71
N LEU A 8 -32.48 -10.26 7.29
CA LEU A 8 -31.73 -9.34 6.45
C LEU A 8 -30.54 -8.71 7.17
N VAL A 9 -30.65 -8.44 8.47
CA VAL A 9 -29.54 -7.92 9.29
C VAL A 9 -28.45 -8.97 9.48
N ILE A 10 -28.83 -10.23 9.69
CA ILE A 10 -27.87 -11.34 9.84
C ILE A 10 -27.13 -11.61 8.52
N ALA A 11 -27.83 -11.54 7.38
CA ALA A 11 -27.19 -11.71 6.06
C ALA A 11 -26.19 -10.59 5.72
N ALA A 12 -26.45 -9.34 6.14
CA ALA A 12 -25.55 -8.22 5.95
C ALA A 12 -24.28 -8.32 6.82
N LEU A 13 -24.39 -8.84 8.04
CA LEU A 13 -23.27 -9.11 8.93
C LEU A 13 -22.38 -10.27 8.43
N ALA A 14 -22.96 -11.31 7.85
CA ALA A 14 -22.21 -12.44 7.29
C ALA A 14 -21.38 -12.02 6.06
N ALA A 15 -21.86 -11.09 5.24
CA ALA A 15 -21.12 -10.57 4.08
C ALA A 15 -19.87 -9.78 4.49
N SER A 16 -19.91 -9.04 5.60
CA SER A 16 -18.76 -8.27 6.10
C SER A 16 -17.64 -9.14 6.69
N VAL A 17 -17.98 -10.27 7.28
CA VAL A 17 -17.01 -11.25 7.79
C VAL A 17 -16.33 -11.99 6.64
N SER A 18 -17.05 -12.31 5.56
CA SER A 18 -16.51 -12.99 4.38
C SER A 18 -15.46 -12.14 3.65
N CYS A 19 -15.65 -10.82 3.55
CA CYS A 19 -14.66 -9.93 2.92
C CYS A 19 -13.35 -9.81 3.71
N LYS A 20 -13.39 -9.87 5.04
CA LYS A 20 -12.18 -9.88 5.88
C LYS A 20 -11.37 -11.16 5.70
N SER A 21 -12.02 -12.29 5.61
CA SER A 21 -11.35 -13.58 5.45
C SER A 21 -10.67 -13.73 4.08
N GLN A 22 -11.24 -13.19 3.00
CA GLN A 22 -10.63 -13.24 1.66
C GLN A 22 -9.34 -12.42 1.57
N TYR A 23 -9.30 -11.24 2.16
CA TYR A 23 -8.09 -10.41 2.17
C TYR A 23 -6.95 -11.08 2.96
N GLU A 24 -7.26 -11.66 4.12
CA GLU A 24 -6.27 -12.38 4.92
C GLU A 24 -5.73 -13.64 4.21
N LEU A 25 -6.60 -14.36 3.48
CA LEU A 25 -6.18 -15.48 2.64
C LEU A 25 -5.22 -15.02 1.53
N LEU A 26 -5.49 -13.89 0.89
CA LEU A 26 -4.63 -13.31 -0.14
C LEU A 26 -3.26 -12.87 0.43
N LEU A 27 -3.22 -12.32 1.63
CA LEU A 27 -1.95 -11.96 2.27
C LEU A 27 -1.08 -13.18 2.56
N ASN A 28 -1.68 -14.30 2.93
CA ASN A 28 -0.98 -15.52 3.35
C ASN A 28 -0.76 -16.54 2.21
N THR A 29 -1.32 -16.31 1.03
CA THR A 29 -1.09 -17.21 -0.11
C THR A 29 0.31 -17.03 -0.70
N ASN A 30 0.87 -18.11 -1.26
CA ASN A 30 2.08 -18.07 -2.09
C ASN A 30 1.76 -17.97 -3.60
N ASP A 31 0.49 -17.81 -3.96
CA ASP A 31 0.07 -17.58 -5.35
C ASP A 31 0.37 -16.12 -5.75
N ALA A 32 1.50 -15.94 -6.44
CA ALA A 32 1.97 -14.62 -6.87
C ALA A 32 0.99 -13.96 -7.86
N ASP A 33 0.35 -14.71 -8.75
CA ASP A 33 -0.57 -14.15 -9.75
C ASP A 33 -1.87 -13.67 -9.10
N ALA A 34 -2.46 -14.46 -8.20
CA ALA A 34 -3.64 -14.05 -7.44
C ALA A 34 -3.37 -12.82 -6.58
N LYS A 35 -2.21 -12.81 -5.90
CA LYS A 35 -1.78 -11.68 -5.07
C LYS A 35 -1.52 -10.41 -5.89
N TYR A 36 -0.86 -10.54 -7.04
CA TYR A 36 -0.60 -9.45 -7.97
C TYR A 36 -1.89 -8.78 -8.44
N LYS A 37 -2.83 -9.59 -8.94
CA LYS A 37 -4.16 -9.11 -9.37
C LYS A 37 -4.89 -8.37 -8.24
N ALA A 38 -4.93 -8.96 -7.05
CA ALA A 38 -5.60 -8.37 -5.90
C ALA A 38 -4.93 -7.06 -5.46
N ALA A 39 -3.59 -6.97 -5.45
CA ALA A 39 -2.86 -5.76 -5.09
C ALA A 39 -3.25 -4.57 -5.99
N PHE A 40 -3.30 -4.78 -7.31
CA PHE A 40 -3.74 -3.75 -8.25
C PHE A 40 -5.22 -3.43 -8.13
N GLU A 41 -6.08 -4.40 -7.85
CA GLU A 41 -7.50 -4.15 -7.60
C GLU A 41 -7.71 -3.25 -6.37
N TYR A 42 -7.03 -3.53 -5.25
CA TYR A 42 -7.07 -2.66 -4.07
C TYR A 42 -6.49 -1.28 -4.35
N PHE A 43 -5.40 -1.19 -5.12
CA PHE A 43 -4.79 0.08 -5.51
C PHE A 43 -5.76 0.93 -6.35
N ASN A 44 -6.36 0.35 -7.39
CA ASN A 44 -7.32 1.04 -8.28
C ASN A 44 -8.58 1.49 -7.53
N ASN A 45 -8.99 0.74 -6.51
CA ASN A 45 -10.09 1.09 -5.61
C ASN A 45 -9.69 2.07 -4.49
N LYS A 46 -8.48 2.66 -4.56
CA LYS A 46 -7.93 3.62 -3.59
C LYS A 46 -7.81 3.07 -2.16
N ARG A 47 -7.78 1.76 -2.00
CA ARG A 47 -7.53 1.09 -0.72
C ARG A 47 -6.03 0.89 -0.53
N TYR A 48 -5.29 2.00 -0.47
CA TYR A 48 -3.84 2.04 -0.56
C TYR A 48 -3.13 1.29 0.58
N ASN A 49 -3.66 1.31 1.80
CA ASN A 49 -3.11 0.55 2.93
C ASN A 49 -3.14 -0.97 2.67
N LYS A 50 -4.24 -1.48 2.11
CA LYS A 50 -4.36 -2.90 1.74
C LYS A 50 -3.50 -3.26 0.54
N ALA A 51 -3.45 -2.37 -0.45
CA ALA A 51 -2.56 -2.52 -1.60
C ALA A 51 -1.09 -2.58 -1.18
N ALA A 52 -0.65 -1.66 -0.30
CA ALA A 52 0.73 -1.65 0.20
C ALA A 52 1.13 -2.96 0.87
N ALA A 53 0.29 -3.50 1.75
CA ALA A 53 0.56 -4.78 2.42
C ALA A 53 0.60 -5.97 1.45
N LEU A 54 -0.25 -5.97 0.41
CA LEU A 54 -0.21 -6.99 -0.64
C LEU A 54 1.05 -6.87 -1.50
N PHE A 55 1.45 -5.66 -1.93
CA PHE A 55 2.69 -5.44 -2.68
C PHE A 55 3.91 -5.80 -1.85
N GLU A 56 3.96 -5.47 -0.56
CA GLU A 56 5.01 -5.89 0.36
C GLU A 56 5.16 -7.41 0.39
N SER A 57 4.07 -8.11 0.66
CA SER A 57 4.06 -9.58 0.67
C SER A 57 4.40 -10.19 -0.69
N LEU A 58 4.02 -9.52 -1.78
CA LEU A 58 4.28 -9.95 -3.16
C LEU A 58 5.74 -9.74 -3.54
N SER A 59 6.41 -8.70 -3.05
CA SER A 59 7.80 -8.39 -3.40
C SER A 59 8.77 -9.54 -3.08
N ALA A 60 8.49 -10.30 -2.02
CA ALA A 60 9.26 -11.49 -1.68
C ALA A 60 9.06 -12.67 -2.67
N LEU A 61 7.91 -12.71 -3.36
CA LEU A 61 7.59 -13.75 -4.34
C LEU A 61 8.03 -13.40 -5.76
N THR A 62 8.23 -12.10 -6.04
CA THR A 62 8.61 -11.60 -7.35
C THR A 62 10.08 -11.27 -7.49
N ASP A 63 10.86 -11.42 -6.42
CA ASP A 63 12.27 -11.10 -6.40
C ASP A 63 13.04 -11.76 -7.56
N GLY A 64 13.74 -10.95 -8.35
CA GLY A 64 14.47 -11.41 -9.53
C GLY A 64 13.61 -11.73 -10.77
N THR A 65 12.31 -11.50 -10.74
CA THR A 65 11.43 -11.65 -11.91
C THR A 65 11.25 -10.33 -12.67
N GLU A 66 10.72 -10.40 -13.90
CA GLU A 66 10.41 -9.21 -14.71
C GLU A 66 9.36 -8.28 -14.08
N ARG A 67 8.61 -8.76 -13.10
CA ARG A 67 7.54 -7.99 -12.43
C ARG A 67 8.03 -7.28 -11.16
N ASP A 68 9.23 -7.57 -10.71
CA ASP A 68 9.70 -7.12 -9.40
C ASP A 68 9.84 -5.59 -9.33
N ASP A 69 10.34 -4.93 -10.38
CA ASP A 69 10.41 -3.48 -10.44
C ASP A 69 9.03 -2.81 -10.34
N THR A 70 8.06 -3.35 -11.06
CA THR A 70 6.66 -2.88 -11.01
C THR A 70 6.07 -3.05 -9.61
N VAL A 71 6.25 -4.22 -9.00
CA VAL A 71 5.73 -4.51 -7.64
C VAL A 71 6.33 -3.56 -6.61
N ARG A 72 7.64 -3.37 -6.62
CA ARG A 72 8.34 -2.49 -5.67
C ARG A 72 7.99 -1.02 -5.87
N TYR A 73 7.84 -0.59 -7.12
CA TYR A 73 7.39 0.77 -7.41
C TYR A 73 5.98 1.03 -6.87
N TYR A 74 5.02 0.13 -7.15
CA TYR A 74 3.63 0.27 -6.66
C TYR A 74 3.50 0.08 -5.15
N TRP A 75 4.41 -0.64 -4.51
CA TRP A 75 4.51 -0.66 -3.05
C TRP A 75 4.82 0.72 -2.49
N GLY A 76 5.85 1.39 -3.00
CA GLY A 76 6.18 2.76 -2.64
C GLY A 76 5.04 3.74 -2.95
N LEU A 77 4.43 3.63 -4.13
CA LEU A 77 3.32 4.49 -4.56
C LEU A 77 2.06 4.29 -3.70
N SER A 78 1.81 3.07 -3.23
CA SER A 78 0.69 2.79 -2.31
C SER A 78 0.89 3.47 -0.96
N ASN A 79 2.09 3.41 -0.39
CA ASN A 79 2.43 4.11 0.86
C ASN A 79 2.38 5.62 0.68
N TYR A 80 2.86 6.15 -0.45
CA TYR A 80 2.76 7.58 -0.78
C TYR A 80 1.29 8.06 -0.83
N ASN A 81 0.43 7.33 -1.53
CA ASN A 81 -0.98 7.66 -1.63
C ASN A 81 -1.74 7.47 -0.30
N PHE A 82 -1.27 6.57 0.56
CA PHE A 82 -1.76 6.40 1.92
C PHE A 82 -1.25 7.50 2.88
N LYS A 83 -0.36 8.40 2.40
CA LYS A 83 0.29 9.49 3.14
C LYS A 83 1.30 9.01 4.21
N ASP A 84 1.76 7.79 4.11
CA ASP A 84 2.92 7.30 4.86
C ASP A 84 4.20 7.66 4.09
N TYR A 85 4.56 8.93 4.17
CA TYR A 85 5.68 9.48 3.41
C TYR A 85 7.04 8.95 3.87
N TYR A 86 7.16 8.57 5.14
CA TYR A 86 8.39 7.99 5.68
C TYR A 86 8.66 6.60 5.06
N THR A 87 7.67 5.73 5.09
CA THR A 87 7.78 4.39 4.47
C THR A 87 7.93 4.50 2.96
N ALA A 88 7.17 5.39 2.31
CA ALA A 88 7.26 5.61 0.86
C ALA A 88 8.66 6.10 0.43
N GLU A 89 9.28 7.01 1.18
CA GLU A 89 10.65 7.49 0.91
C GLU A 89 11.65 6.33 0.93
N THR A 90 11.56 5.48 1.95
CA THR A 90 12.41 4.28 2.07
C THR A 90 12.20 3.32 0.90
N ASN A 91 10.95 3.05 0.52
CA ASN A 91 10.63 2.19 -0.61
C ASN A 91 11.19 2.75 -1.93
N PHE A 92 11.01 4.05 -2.20
CA PHE A 92 11.54 4.66 -3.41
C PHE A 92 13.07 4.71 -3.43
N THR A 93 13.73 4.91 -2.29
CA THR A 93 15.19 4.85 -2.20
C THR A 93 15.69 3.47 -2.60
N GLN A 94 15.16 2.41 -2.00
CA GLN A 94 15.54 1.03 -2.33
C GLN A 94 15.22 0.69 -3.79
N PHE A 95 14.08 1.15 -4.31
CA PHE A 95 13.69 0.95 -5.70
C PHE A 95 14.70 1.59 -6.67
N ILE A 96 15.08 2.83 -6.46
CA ILE A 96 16.02 3.57 -7.33
C ILE A 96 17.40 2.90 -7.34
N GLU A 97 17.85 2.40 -6.18
CA GLU A 97 19.12 1.69 -6.06
C GLU A 97 19.10 0.33 -6.78
N SER A 98 18.00 -0.41 -6.65
CA SER A 98 17.86 -1.75 -7.24
C SER A 98 17.55 -1.72 -8.73
N TYR A 99 16.78 -0.72 -9.18
CA TYR A 99 16.26 -0.62 -10.56
C TYR A 99 16.57 0.72 -11.23
N PRO A 100 17.86 1.10 -11.38
CA PRO A 100 18.23 2.43 -11.92
C PRO A 100 17.81 2.65 -13.37
N ARG A 101 17.47 1.59 -14.11
CA ARG A 101 17.07 1.61 -15.53
C ARG A 101 15.57 1.33 -15.75
N SER A 102 14.79 1.14 -14.69
CA SER A 102 13.35 0.95 -14.81
C SER A 102 12.66 2.20 -15.36
N PRO A 103 11.58 2.05 -16.14
CA PRO A 103 10.79 3.19 -16.62
C PRO A 103 10.20 4.02 -15.52
N PHE A 104 10.02 3.47 -14.31
CA PHE A 104 9.49 4.16 -13.13
C PHE A 104 10.54 4.97 -12.36
N THR A 105 11.84 4.82 -12.65
CA THR A 105 12.91 5.41 -11.83
C THR A 105 12.87 6.93 -11.78
N SER A 106 12.52 7.58 -12.89
CA SER A 106 12.43 9.05 -12.94
C SER A 106 11.32 9.57 -12.02
N GLU A 107 10.16 8.94 -12.08
CA GLU A 107 9.01 9.29 -11.22
C GLU A 107 9.29 8.96 -9.74
N ALA A 108 9.90 7.81 -9.47
CA ALA A 108 10.29 7.42 -8.12
C ALA A 108 11.25 8.43 -7.47
N ARG A 109 12.20 9.00 -8.23
CA ARG A 109 13.08 10.07 -7.74
C ARG A 109 12.32 11.32 -7.36
N PHE A 110 11.37 11.73 -8.18
CA PHE A 110 10.51 12.87 -7.89
C PHE A 110 9.66 12.63 -6.63
N LEU A 111 8.98 11.48 -6.56
CA LEU A 111 8.13 11.12 -5.42
C LEU A 111 8.94 10.99 -4.12
N ARG A 112 10.16 10.47 -4.17
CA ARG A 112 11.07 10.43 -3.03
C ARG A 112 11.37 11.84 -2.49
N LEU A 113 11.68 12.81 -3.37
CA LEU A 113 11.92 14.18 -2.96
C LEU A 113 10.66 14.83 -2.37
N ASP A 114 9.49 14.56 -2.94
CA ASP A 114 8.22 15.04 -2.38
C ASP A 114 7.92 14.43 -1.01
N CYS A 115 8.24 13.16 -0.79
CA CYS A 115 8.17 12.51 0.53
C CYS A 115 9.03 13.24 1.57
N LEU A 116 10.29 13.52 1.23
CA LEU A 116 11.20 14.24 2.12
C LEU A 116 10.67 15.65 2.45
N TYR A 117 10.18 16.38 1.46
CA TYR A 117 9.58 17.70 1.66
C TYR A 117 8.37 17.65 2.59
N ARG A 118 7.44 16.72 2.37
CA ARG A 118 6.24 16.55 3.21
C ARG A 118 6.56 16.09 4.64
N SER A 119 7.60 15.32 4.81
CA SER A 119 8.07 14.88 6.13
C SER A 119 8.70 16.03 6.92
N THR A 120 9.45 16.94 6.26
CA THR A 120 10.06 18.08 6.91
C THR A 120 9.02 19.12 7.35
N LEU A 121 7.99 19.38 6.55
CA LEU A 121 6.90 20.27 6.93
C LEU A 121 6.18 19.79 8.21
N ARG A 122 6.03 18.49 8.36
CA ARG A 122 5.42 17.90 9.55
C ARG A 122 6.30 18.05 10.79
N TRP A 123 7.62 17.97 10.62
CA TRP A 123 8.60 18.21 11.68
C TRP A 123 8.55 19.66 12.20
N GLU A 124 8.44 20.66 11.34
CA GLU A 124 8.35 22.07 11.71
C GLU A 124 7.06 22.38 12.48
N LEU A 125 5.95 21.72 12.14
CA LEU A 125 4.68 21.88 12.86
C LEU A 125 4.73 21.29 14.27
N ASP A 126 5.49 20.22 14.49
CA ASP A 126 5.63 19.57 15.79
C ASP A 126 6.60 20.32 16.72
N GLN A 127 7.46 21.20 16.21
CA GLN A 127 8.39 22.00 17.00
C GLN A 127 7.82 23.36 17.47
N ALA A 128 6.73 23.83 16.90
CA ALA A 128 6.12 25.09 17.26
C ALA A 128 5.75 25.24 18.76
N PRO A 129 5.43 24.20 19.53
CA PRO A 129 5.20 24.31 20.96
C PRO A 129 6.46 24.50 21.80
N THR A 130 7.64 24.12 21.26
CA THR A 130 8.89 24.09 22.06
C THR A 130 9.56 25.47 22.17
N TYR A 131 9.20 26.42 21.29
CA TYR A 131 9.74 27.77 21.29
C TYR A 131 8.86 28.82 22.04
N ARG A 132 7.85 28.40 22.79
CA ARG A 132 6.95 29.27 23.58
C ARG A 132 7.22 29.21 25.09
N THR A 133 8.45 29.05 25.51
CA THR A 133 8.84 29.27 26.93
C THR A 133 9.77 30.46 27.05
#